data_389869075930b0e8918fb4fa34970482
#
_entry.id   389869075930b0e8918fb4fa34970482
#
_cell.length_a   1.000
_cell.length_b   1.000
_cell.length_c   1.000
_cell.angle_alpha   90.00
_cell.angle_beta   90.00
_cell.angle_gamma   90.00
#
_symmetry.space_group_name_H-M   'P 1'
#
loop_
_entity.id
_entity.type
_entity.pdbx_description
1 polymer ?
#
loop_
_entity_poly.entity_id
_entity_poly.type
_entity_poly.pdbx_seq_one_letter_code
_entity_poly.pdbx_strand_id
1 'polypeptide(L)'
;LEVDGKPRQPELDAQQQGSVRSVEFKPPFPEQASMRLVLPQGLQDDAGRPLRNASSFPLTVATGPMPPLVKFATAPFGVLERFAEGPKGPALLPVTLRSVERDLAGKSLQPAGEIRTLTPQSDAEIIRWYRQLADYDQTLIERSRARKDGLRQLPPTLPEPTSEDSYKSVPDDSVETRMLSLLQGEAKAQAMTMPQIDEKDPRPFEVVGIPLTPGYHVVEIT
;
A
#
# COMPACT_ATOMS: atom_id res chain seq x y z
N LEU A 1 10.03 -24.46 8.44
CA LEU A 1 10.59 -23.20 8.00
C LEU A 1 11.59 -22.68 9.02
N GLU A 2 12.74 -22.24 8.57
CA GLU A 2 13.71 -21.52 9.38
C GLU A 2 13.63 -20.04 9.00
N VAL A 3 13.56 -19.17 9.99
CA VAL A 3 13.58 -17.70 9.79
C VAL A 3 14.77 -17.16 10.56
N ASP A 4 15.75 -16.59 9.88
CA ASP A 4 17.04 -16.14 10.46
C ASP A 4 17.69 -17.21 11.36
N GLY A 5 17.66 -18.47 10.88
CA GLY A 5 18.23 -19.63 11.59
C GLY A 5 17.36 -20.18 12.74
N LYS A 6 16.18 -19.61 13.01
CA LYS A 6 15.27 -20.10 14.04
C LYS A 6 14.14 -20.93 13.42
N PRO A 7 13.86 -22.14 13.92
CA PRO A 7 12.80 -22.96 13.39
C PRO A 7 11.42 -22.38 13.72
N ARG A 8 10.53 -22.39 12.73
CA ARG A 8 9.13 -22.02 12.84
C ARG A 8 8.26 -23.21 12.44
N GLN A 9 7.36 -23.61 13.31
CA GLN A 9 6.48 -24.73 13.06
C GLN A 9 5.35 -24.33 12.10
N PRO A 10 4.99 -25.25 11.17
CA PRO A 10 3.83 -25.04 10.32
C PRO A 10 2.53 -25.21 11.12
N GLU A 11 1.47 -24.59 10.64
CA GLU A 11 0.12 -24.97 11.05
C GLU A 11 -0.37 -26.09 10.12
N LEU A 12 -0.76 -27.18 10.74
CA LEU A 12 -1.38 -28.30 10.05
C LEU A 12 -2.86 -28.32 10.39
N ASP A 13 -3.69 -28.57 9.40
CA ASP A 13 -5.11 -28.76 9.63
C ASP A 13 -5.32 -30.04 10.47
N ALA A 14 -5.92 -29.88 11.64
CA ALA A 14 -6.19 -30.99 12.56
C ALA A 14 -7.09 -32.09 11.97
N GLN A 15 -7.79 -31.81 10.87
CA GLN A 15 -8.63 -32.76 10.17
C GLN A 15 -7.88 -33.61 9.13
N GLN A 16 -6.61 -33.27 8.83
CA GLN A 16 -5.78 -34.04 7.92
C GLN A 16 -5.09 -35.20 8.64
N GLN A 17 -5.82 -36.26 8.91
CA GLN A 17 -5.24 -37.48 9.46
C GLN A 17 -4.50 -38.26 8.35
N GLY A 18 -3.18 -38.31 8.44
CA GLY A 18 -2.32 -39.19 7.63
C GLY A 18 -1.80 -38.66 6.31
N SER A 19 -2.41 -37.64 5.71
CA SER A 19 -1.95 -37.03 4.46
C SER A 19 -2.04 -35.51 4.52
N VAL A 20 -0.95 -34.80 4.30
CA VAL A 20 -0.89 -33.34 4.29
C VAL A 20 -0.81 -32.85 2.84
N ARG A 21 -1.79 -32.05 2.42
CA ARG A 21 -1.84 -31.48 1.06
C ARG A 21 -1.15 -30.12 0.96
N SER A 22 -1.23 -29.32 2.02
CA SER A 22 -0.61 -28.00 2.11
C SER A 22 -0.06 -27.78 3.50
N VAL A 23 0.95 -26.93 3.56
CA VAL A 23 1.60 -26.52 4.81
C VAL A 23 1.61 -25.00 4.83
N GLU A 24 1.02 -24.43 5.87
CA GLU A 24 0.95 -22.99 6.03
C GLU A 24 1.81 -22.52 7.20
N PHE A 25 2.45 -21.37 7.01
CA PHE A 25 3.17 -20.67 8.05
C PHE A 25 2.51 -19.33 8.27
N LYS A 26 1.97 -19.09 9.46
CA LYS A 26 1.24 -17.84 9.75
C LYS A 26 2.17 -16.63 9.81
N PRO A 27 1.72 -15.47 9.28
CA PRO A 27 2.37 -14.20 9.52
C PRO A 27 2.32 -13.82 11.03
N PRO A 28 3.07 -12.79 11.47
CA PRO A 28 3.92 -11.94 10.65
C PRO A 28 5.26 -12.61 10.32
N PHE A 29 5.77 -12.28 9.13
CA PHE A 29 7.15 -12.57 8.76
C PHE A 29 7.98 -11.31 8.95
N PRO A 30 9.22 -11.41 9.47
CA PRO A 30 10.06 -10.25 9.64
C PRO A 30 10.50 -9.67 8.29
N GLU A 31 10.77 -8.38 8.27
CA GLU A 31 11.36 -7.70 7.13
C GLU A 31 12.82 -8.06 6.99
N GLN A 32 13.35 -7.99 5.76
CA GLN A 32 14.77 -8.18 5.44
C GLN A 32 15.35 -9.48 6.03
N ALA A 33 14.49 -10.48 6.20
CA ALA A 33 14.84 -11.76 6.80
C ALA A 33 15.20 -12.79 5.74
N SER A 34 16.12 -13.70 6.09
CA SER A 34 16.42 -14.89 5.31
C SER A 34 15.61 -16.07 5.82
N MET A 35 14.86 -16.68 4.93
CA MET A 35 14.02 -17.83 5.23
C MET A 35 14.48 -19.05 4.44
N ARG A 36 14.49 -20.21 5.08
CA ARG A 36 14.81 -21.49 4.46
C ARG A 36 13.70 -22.50 4.70
N LEU A 37 13.13 -22.99 3.64
CA LEU A 37 12.16 -24.08 3.71
C LEU A 37 12.92 -25.41 3.57
N VAL A 38 12.98 -26.15 4.68
CA VAL A 38 13.66 -27.43 4.76
C VAL A 38 12.61 -28.54 4.76
N LEU A 39 12.80 -29.56 3.95
CA LEU A 39 11.94 -30.74 3.95
C LEU A 39 12.33 -31.70 5.08
N PRO A 40 11.34 -32.36 5.70
CA PRO A 40 11.62 -33.51 6.58
C PRO A 40 12.37 -34.61 5.83
N GLN A 41 13.24 -35.32 6.54
CA GLN A 41 13.90 -36.50 5.97
C GLN A 41 12.87 -37.59 5.68
N GLY A 42 13.03 -38.24 4.53
CA GLY A 42 12.16 -39.36 4.16
C GLY A 42 10.74 -38.95 3.75
N LEU A 43 10.52 -37.68 3.40
CA LEU A 43 9.21 -37.24 2.90
C LEU A 43 8.83 -38.00 1.62
N GLN A 44 7.68 -38.68 1.67
CA GLN A 44 7.12 -39.45 0.58
C GLN A 44 5.63 -39.12 0.41
N ASP A 45 5.10 -39.42 -0.76
CA ASP A 45 3.65 -39.35 -0.98
C ASP A 45 2.93 -40.59 -0.39
N ASP A 46 1.61 -40.62 -0.51
CA ASP A 46 0.75 -41.72 -0.04
C ASP A 46 1.02 -43.07 -0.72
N ALA A 47 1.70 -43.08 -1.86
CA ALA A 47 2.17 -44.29 -2.58
C ALA A 47 3.62 -44.67 -2.27
N GLY A 48 4.26 -44.00 -1.29
CA GLY A 48 5.65 -44.26 -0.87
C GLY A 48 6.69 -43.73 -1.85
N ARG A 49 6.35 -42.84 -2.74
CA ARG A 49 7.27 -42.25 -3.73
C ARG A 49 7.98 -41.02 -3.19
N PRO A 50 9.28 -40.88 -3.40
CA PRO A 50 10.02 -39.71 -2.97
C PRO A 50 9.63 -38.49 -3.81
N LEU A 51 9.79 -37.32 -3.21
CA LEU A 51 9.52 -36.03 -3.89
C LEU A 51 10.51 -35.82 -5.05
N ARG A 52 10.00 -35.59 -6.27
CA ARG A 52 10.84 -35.44 -7.48
C ARG A 52 11.80 -34.26 -7.41
N ASN A 53 11.39 -33.18 -6.78
CA ASN A 53 12.19 -31.96 -6.65
C ASN A 53 12.85 -31.83 -5.27
N ALA A 54 13.06 -32.93 -4.55
CA ALA A 54 13.73 -32.91 -3.24
C ALA A 54 15.13 -32.25 -3.29
N SER A 55 15.83 -32.38 -4.41
CA SER A 55 17.13 -31.74 -4.63
C SER A 55 17.09 -30.20 -4.72
N SER A 56 15.91 -29.61 -4.94
CA SER A 56 15.74 -28.16 -4.94
C SER A 56 15.64 -27.58 -3.52
N PHE A 57 15.55 -28.42 -2.51
CA PHE A 57 15.49 -27.98 -1.12
C PHE A 57 16.87 -28.08 -0.45
N PRO A 58 17.14 -27.19 0.52
CA PRO A 58 16.26 -26.18 1.07
C PRO A 58 16.01 -25.02 0.10
N LEU A 59 14.75 -24.59 -0.02
CA LEU A 59 14.43 -23.36 -0.74
C LEU A 59 14.81 -22.16 0.13
N THR A 60 15.53 -21.22 -0.45
CA THR A 60 15.88 -19.97 0.22
C THR A 60 15.03 -18.84 -0.32
N VAL A 61 14.38 -18.11 0.57
CA VAL A 61 13.56 -16.94 0.27
C VAL A 61 14.00 -15.79 1.16
N ALA A 62 14.11 -14.60 0.61
CA ALA A 62 14.37 -13.39 1.38
C ALA A 62 13.14 -12.48 1.33
N THR A 63 12.80 -11.91 2.49
CA THR A 63 11.82 -10.82 2.53
C THR A 63 12.52 -9.50 2.29
N GLY A 64 11.88 -8.62 1.53
CA GLY A 64 12.33 -7.23 1.36
C GLY A 64 11.94 -6.34 2.54
N PRO A 65 12.29 -5.04 2.49
CA PRO A 65 11.74 -4.05 3.39
C PRO A 65 10.23 -3.93 3.18
N MET A 66 9.50 -3.51 4.21
CA MET A 66 8.09 -3.18 4.05
C MET A 66 7.92 -2.06 3.03
N PRO A 67 6.99 -2.18 2.09
CA PRO A 67 6.73 -1.11 1.14
C PRO A 67 6.21 0.14 1.86
N PRO A 68 6.48 1.34 1.33
CA PRO A 68 5.91 2.56 1.85
C PRO A 68 4.38 2.49 1.83
N LEU A 69 3.76 3.07 2.83
CA LEU A 69 2.31 3.15 2.94
C LEU A 69 1.89 4.57 3.31
N VAL A 70 0.95 5.09 2.56
CA VAL A 70 0.19 6.28 2.93
C VAL A 70 -1.29 5.91 2.90
N LYS A 71 -2.00 6.12 4.00
CA LYS A 71 -3.40 5.73 4.10
C LYS A 71 -4.21 6.76 4.87
N PHE A 72 -5.31 7.21 4.29
CA PHE A 72 -6.34 7.94 5.01
C PHE A 72 -7.08 7.02 5.99
N ALA A 73 -7.52 7.59 7.11
CA ALA A 73 -8.36 6.86 8.06
C ALA A 73 -9.71 6.45 7.45
N THR A 74 -10.23 7.28 6.55
CA THR A 74 -11.45 7.01 5.78
C THR A 74 -11.20 7.35 4.31
N ALA A 75 -11.66 6.50 3.39
CA ALA A 75 -11.59 6.73 1.95
C ALA A 75 -12.74 5.97 1.29
N PRO A 76 -13.27 6.43 0.16
CA PRO A 76 -12.97 7.71 -0.50
C PRO A 76 -13.67 8.91 0.13
N PHE A 77 -14.57 8.71 1.10
CA PHE A 77 -15.34 9.76 1.76
C PHE A 77 -15.24 9.63 3.27
N GLY A 78 -15.30 10.75 3.97
CA GLY A 78 -15.31 10.80 5.43
C GLY A 78 -15.83 12.11 5.97
N VAL A 79 -16.23 12.09 7.23
CA VAL A 79 -16.60 13.27 8.01
C VAL A 79 -15.60 13.38 9.15
N LEU A 80 -15.01 14.56 9.29
CA LEU A 80 -14.09 14.87 10.38
C LEU A 80 -14.80 15.79 11.36
N GLU A 81 -14.88 15.33 12.59
CA GLU A 81 -15.32 16.18 13.69
C GLU A 81 -14.13 16.97 14.25
N ARG A 82 -14.39 18.18 14.64
CA ARG A 82 -13.39 19.03 15.24
C ARG A 82 -13.41 18.89 16.74
N PHE A 83 -12.33 18.34 17.28
CA PHE A 83 -12.15 18.17 18.73
C PHE A 83 -11.33 19.31 19.39
N ALA A 84 -11.04 20.37 18.67
CA ALA A 84 -10.25 21.46 19.22
C ALA A 84 -11.03 22.22 20.31
N GLU A 85 -10.36 22.50 21.42
CA GLU A 85 -10.85 23.44 22.41
C GLU A 85 -11.00 24.84 21.80
N GLY A 86 -12.24 25.23 21.55
CA GLY A 86 -12.59 26.55 20.99
C GLY A 86 -13.01 26.54 19.52
N PRO A 87 -13.69 27.61 19.08
CA PRO A 87 -14.36 27.66 17.78
C PRO A 87 -13.44 27.86 16.58
N LYS A 88 -12.14 27.96 16.77
CA LYS A 88 -11.18 28.36 15.70
C LYS A 88 -10.10 27.33 15.37
N GLY A 89 -10.02 26.20 16.05
CA GLY A 89 -9.02 25.17 15.74
C GLY A 89 -9.36 24.44 14.43
N PRO A 90 -8.36 24.02 13.64
CA PRO A 90 -8.59 23.21 12.44
C PRO A 90 -9.10 21.81 12.81
N ALA A 91 -9.87 21.20 11.90
CA ALA A 91 -10.04 19.75 11.94
C ALA A 91 -8.74 19.09 11.46
N LEU A 92 -8.35 17.97 12.07
CA LEU A 92 -7.15 17.23 11.66
C LEU A 92 -7.55 15.96 10.94
N LEU A 93 -7.24 15.86 9.65
CA LEU A 93 -7.43 14.64 8.87
C LEU A 93 -6.29 13.66 9.22
N PRO A 94 -6.57 12.53 9.88
CA PRO A 94 -5.53 11.58 10.23
C PRO A 94 -5.07 10.80 8.99
N VAL A 95 -3.76 10.75 8.81
CA VAL A 95 -3.08 10.01 7.76
C VAL A 95 -2.05 9.09 8.42
N THR A 96 -2.13 7.81 8.10
CA THR A 96 -1.13 6.84 8.54
C THR A 96 -0.01 6.79 7.51
N LEU A 97 1.21 6.97 7.96
CA LEU A 97 2.43 6.89 7.17
C LEU A 97 3.29 5.74 7.67
N ARG A 98 3.95 5.03 6.76
CA ARG A 98 4.94 4.00 7.07
C ARG A 98 6.00 3.97 5.99
N SER A 99 7.28 3.93 6.38
CA SER A 99 8.41 3.84 5.47
C SER A 99 8.38 4.88 4.33
N VAL A 100 7.88 6.07 4.63
CA VAL A 100 7.84 7.23 3.71
C VAL A 100 9.08 8.09 3.91
N GLU A 101 10.11 7.52 4.55
CA GLU A 101 11.34 8.18 4.91
C GLU A 101 12.16 8.56 3.67
N ARG A 102 12.91 9.64 3.83
CA ARG A 102 13.90 10.04 2.85
C ARG A 102 14.99 8.98 2.79
N ASP A 103 15.34 8.54 1.58
CA ASP A 103 16.50 7.69 1.37
C ASP A 103 17.77 8.39 1.92
N LEU A 104 18.34 7.83 2.97
CA LEU A 104 19.55 8.35 3.66
C LEU A 104 20.81 8.34 2.79
N ALA A 105 20.74 7.88 1.57
CA ALA A 105 21.90 7.71 0.67
C ALA A 105 22.37 9.01 -0.03
N GLY A 106 21.99 10.19 0.43
CA GLY A 106 22.60 11.47 -0.01
C GLY A 106 22.25 11.92 -1.42
N LYS A 107 21.28 11.32 -2.07
CA LYS A 107 20.71 11.81 -3.33
C LYS A 107 19.69 12.89 -3.02
N SER A 108 19.69 13.96 -3.82
CA SER A 108 18.71 15.05 -3.79
C SER A 108 17.29 14.48 -3.76
N LEU A 109 16.69 14.45 -2.58
CA LEU A 109 15.44 13.77 -2.31
C LEU A 109 14.30 14.69 -2.67
N GLN A 110 13.51 14.23 -3.59
CA GLN A 110 12.14 14.75 -3.69
C GLN A 110 11.41 14.33 -2.42
N PRO A 111 10.63 15.22 -1.78
CA PRO A 111 9.85 14.84 -0.62
C PRO A 111 8.99 13.62 -0.98
N ALA A 112 9.05 12.60 -0.15
CA ALA A 112 8.26 11.40 -0.34
C ALA A 112 6.78 11.74 -0.13
N GLY A 113 6.08 12.00 -1.22
CA GLY A 113 4.67 12.35 -1.24
C GLY A 113 4.38 13.85 -1.25
N GLU A 114 3.41 14.23 -2.02
CA GLU A 114 2.83 15.56 -2.08
C GLU A 114 1.37 15.49 -1.65
N ILE A 115 0.98 16.39 -0.74
CA ILE A 115 -0.42 16.55 -0.37
C ILE A 115 -1.00 17.66 -1.22
N ARG A 116 -2.12 17.39 -1.86
CA ARG A 116 -2.92 18.40 -2.53
C ARG A 116 -4.30 18.51 -1.91
N THR A 117 -4.77 19.72 -1.73
CA THR A 117 -6.10 19.99 -1.22
C THR A 117 -6.84 20.90 -2.18
N LEU A 118 -8.14 20.68 -2.30
CA LEU A 118 -9.05 21.54 -3.04
C LEU A 118 -10.31 21.75 -2.22
N THR A 119 -10.76 22.99 -2.14
CA THR A 119 -12.02 23.36 -1.48
C THR A 119 -13.05 23.72 -2.54
N PRO A 120 -14.07 22.88 -2.78
CA PRO A 120 -15.17 23.21 -3.68
C PRO A 120 -15.90 24.48 -3.21
N GLN A 121 -16.23 25.36 -4.14
CA GLN A 121 -16.81 26.67 -3.84
C GLN A 121 -18.34 26.73 -4.04
N SER A 122 -18.94 25.66 -4.54
CA SER A 122 -20.37 25.57 -4.79
C SER A 122 -20.88 24.15 -4.66
N ASP A 123 -22.19 24.00 -4.44
CA ASP A 123 -22.86 22.70 -4.39
C ASP A 123 -22.64 21.89 -5.69
N ALA A 124 -22.62 22.56 -6.83
CA ALA A 124 -22.35 21.92 -8.10
C ALA A 124 -20.92 21.33 -8.17
N GLU A 125 -19.92 22.04 -7.65
CA GLU A 125 -18.55 21.53 -7.54
C GLU A 125 -18.46 20.38 -6.53
N ILE A 126 -19.15 20.46 -5.40
CA ILE A 126 -19.21 19.37 -4.40
C ILE A 126 -19.78 18.11 -5.05
N ILE A 127 -20.92 18.21 -5.74
CA ILE A 127 -21.55 17.08 -6.41
C ILE A 127 -20.66 16.52 -7.52
N ARG A 128 -19.99 17.39 -8.29
CA ARG A 128 -19.03 16.96 -9.32
C ARG A 128 -17.91 16.12 -8.72
N TRP A 129 -17.26 16.62 -7.67
CA TRP A 129 -16.16 15.91 -7.01
C TRP A 129 -16.62 14.63 -6.34
N TYR A 130 -17.80 14.64 -5.71
CA TYR A 130 -18.36 13.43 -5.12
C TYR A 130 -18.53 12.32 -6.17
N ARG A 131 -19.09 12.62 -7.32
CA ARG A 131 -19.26 11.67 -8.43
C ARG A 131 -17.92 11.22 -8.97
N GLN A 132 -16.99 12.13 -9.17
CA GLN A 132 -15.68 11.81 -9.69
C GLN A 132 -14.92 10.86 -8.76
N LEU A 133 -14.89 11.14 -7.46
CA LEU A 133 -14.26 10.27 -6.48
C LEU A 133 -14.93 8.88 -6.42
N ALA A 134 -16.26 8.83 -6.45
CA ALA A 134 -16.99 7.57 -6.48
C ALA A 134 -16.68 6.74 -7.74
N ASP A 135 -16.54 7.40 -8.88
CA ASP A 135 -16.19 6.74 -10.15
C ASP A 135 -14.75 6.20 -10.15
N TYR A 136 -13.83 6.87 -9.44
CA TYR A 136 -12.42 6.50 -9.35
C TYR A 136 -12.06 5.65 -8.13
N ASP A 137 -13.00 5.28 -7.30
CA ASP A 137 -12.83 4.26 -6.25
C ASP A 137 -12.73 2.83 -6.82
N GLN A 138 -12.75 2.69 -8.14
CA GLN A 138 -12.51 1.45 -8.85
C GLN A 138 -11.01 1.17 -8.99
N THR A 139 -10.65 -0.11 -9.03
CA THR A 139 -9.25 -0.51 -9.15
C THR A 139 -8.62 -0.22 -10.51
N LEU A 140 -9.42 -0.27 -11.58
CA LEU A 140 -8.98 -0.13 -12.97
C LEU A 140 -9.94 0.76 -13.74
N ILE A 141 -9.40 1.62 -14.59
CA ILE A 141 -10.15 2.40 -15.57
C ILE A 141 -9.46 2.37 -16.94
N GLU A 142 -10.19 2.66 -18.00
CA GLU A 142 -9.62 2.78 -19.34
C GLU A 142 -8.67 4.00 -19.42
N ARG A 143 -7.50 3.82 -20.05
CA ARG A 143 -6.54 4.92 -20.29
C ARG A 143 -7.12 6.05 -21.11
N SER A 144 -8.02 5.72 -22.04
CA SER A 144 -8.77 6.69 -22.85
C SER A 144 -9.60 7.62 -21.98
N ARG A 145 -10.30 7.06 -20.97
CA ARG A 145 -11.10 7.80 -20.00
C ARG A 145 -10.20 8.66 -19.11
N ALA A 146 -9.12 8.11 -18.56
CA ALA A 146 -8.18 8.86 -17.74
C ALA A 146 -7.65 10.10 -18.48
N ARG A 147 -7.27 9.94 -19.76
CA ARG A 147 -6.81 11.07 -20.59
C ARG A 147 -7.90 12.11 -20.85
N LYS A 148 -9.11 11.65 -21.17
CA LYS A 148 -10.27 12.53 -21.40
C LYS A 148 -10.59 13.39 -20.19
N ASP A 149 -10.48 12.80 -19.00
CA ASP A 149 -10.77 13.47 -17.73
C ASP A 149 -9.56 14.26 -17.19
N GLY A 150 -8.47 14.34 -17.98
CA GLY A 150 -7.29 15.16 -17.69
C GLY A 150 -6.43 14.64 -16.54
N LEU A 151 -6.58 13.36 -16.19
CA LEU A 151 -5.84 12.77 -15.07
C LEU A 151 -4.36 12.59 -15.40
N ARG A 152 -3.52 12.84 -14.43
CA ARG A 152 -2.07 12.66 -14.54
C ARG A 152 -1.66 11.30 -14.01
N GLN A 153 -0.91 10.56 -14.83
CA GLN A 153 -0.29 9.32 -14.37
C GLN A 153 0.91 9.64 -13.49
N LEU A 154 0.94 9.02 -12.33
CA LEU A 154 2.05 9.11 -11.38
C LEU A 154 3.19 8.18 -11.82
N PRO A 155 4.43 8.50 -11.48
CA PRO A 155 5.54 7.56 -11.67
C PRO A 155 5.29 6.29 -10.84
N PRO A 156 5.76 5.13 -11.30
CA PRO A 156 5.64 3.90 -10.52
C PRO A 156 6.41 4.02 -9.21
N THR A 157 5.75 3.71 -8.11
CA THR A 157 6.32 3.73 -6.75
C THR A 157 6.98 2.40 -6.38
N LEU A 158 6.66 1.34 -7.09
CA LEU A 158 7.21 0.00 -6.90
C LEU A 158 7.82 -0.46 -8.23
N PRO A 159 8.89 -1.29 -8.19
CA PRO A 159 9.38 -1.94 -9.40
C PRO A 159 8.24 -2.71 -10.06
N GLU A 160 8.16 -2.63 -11.38
CA GLU A 160 7.20 -3.44 -12.12
C GLU A 160 7.46 -4.92 -11.81
N PRO A 161 6.41 -5.71 -11.55
CA PRO A 161 6.57 -7.14 -11.35
C PRO A 161 7.23 -7.73 -12.60
N THR A 162 8.27 -8.52 -12.39
CA THR A 162 8.90 -9.26 -13.48
C THR A 162 7.87 -10.21 -14.08
N SER A 163 7.95 -10.44 -15.39
CA SER A 163 6.96 -11.14 -16.21
C SER A 163 6.54 -12.54 -15.72
N GLU A 164 7.27 -13.13 -14.79
CA GLU A 164 6.96 -14.42 -14.20
C GLU A 164 5.89 -14.37 -13.09
N ASP A 165 5.68 -13.19 -12.46
CA ASP A 165 4.70 -13.00 -11.38
C ASP A 165 3.36 -12.44 -11.85
N SER A 166 3.20 -12.18 -13.13
CA SER A 166 2.01 -11.50 -13.69
C SER A 166 0.83 -12.43 -13.90
N TYR A 167 0.30 -13.04 -12.84
CA TYR A 167 -1.00 -13.72 -12.91
C TYR A 167 -2.20 -12.77 -13.13
N LYS A 168 -1.97 -11.47 -13.08
CA LYS A 168 -2.95 -10.43 -13.47
C LYS A 168 -2.21 -9.30 -14.18
N SER A 169 -1.92 -9.50 -15.45
CA SER A 169 -1.53 -8.37 -16.29
C SER A 169 -2.67 -7.37 -16.34
N VAL A 170 -2.40 -6.12 -15.95
CA VAL A 170 -3.33 -5.02 -16.21
C VAL A 170 -3.49 -4.94 -17.73
N PRO A 171 -4.74 -4.97 -18.28
CA PRO A 171 -4.95 -4.84 -19.70
C PRO A 171 -4.22 -3.60 -20.26
N ASP A 172 -3.61 -3.69 -21.42
CA ASP A 172 -2.80 -2.61 -22.03
C ASP A 172 -3.55 -1.29 -22.20
N ASP A 173 -4.88 -1.36 -22.33
CA ASP A 173 -5.80 -0.21 -22.46
C ASP A 173 -6.25 0.37 -21.12
N SER A 174 -5.87 -0.25 -20.01
CA SER A 174 -6.30 0.11 -18.65
C SER A 174 -5.15 0.67 -17.82
N VAL A 175 -5.51 1.38 -16.76
CA VAL A 175 -4.58 1.89 -15.75
C VAL A 175 -5.19 1.75 -14.36
N GLU A 176 -4.38 1.41 -13.38
CA GLU A 176 -4.82 1.39 -11.98
C GLU A 176 -5.07 2.80 -11.47
N THR A 177 -6.21 3.01 -10.81
CA THR A 177 -6.59 4.34 -10.31
C THR A 177 -5.60 4.90 -9.29
N ARG A 178 -4.95 4.03 -8.50
CA ARG A 178 -3.87 4.41 -7.58
C ARG A 178 -2.64 5.01 -8.27
N MET A 179 -2.49 4.81 -9.58
CA MET A 179 -1.41 5.37 -10.40
C MET A 179 -1.80 6.69 -11.05
N LEU A 180 -2.92 7.28 -10.66
CA LEU A 180 -3.44 8.52 -11.23
C LEU A 180 -3.57 9.58 -10.15
N SER A 181 -3.27 10.82 -10.52
CA SER A 181 -3.58 11.99 -9.70
C SER A 181 -4.80 12.71 -10.26
N LEU A 182 -5.76 12.96 -9.39
CA LEU A 182 -6.97 13.74 -9.68
C LEU A 182 -6.72 15.25 -9.56
N LEU A 183 -5.80 15.66 -8.67
CA LEU A 183 -5.58 17.07 -8.35
C LEU A 183 -4.34 17.66 -9.01
N GLN A 184 -3.42 16.88 -9.57
CA GLN A 184 -2.18 17.42 -10.16
C GLN A 184 -2.38 18.37 -11.35
N GLY A 185 -3.48 18.22 -12.08
CA GLY A 185 -3.85 19.12 -13.18
C GLY A 185 -4.88 20.20 -12.82
N GLU A 186 -5.36 20.19 -11.59
CA GLU A 186 -6.45 21.08 -11.15
C GLU A 186 -5.88 22.41 -10.67
N ALA A 187 -6.21 23.49 -11.39
CA ALA A 187 -5.63 24.81 -11.15
C ALA A 187 -5.97 25.41 -9.77
N LYS A 188 -7.07 24.96 -9.16
CA LYS A 188 -7.50 25.42 -7.82
C LYS A 188 -6.89 24.58 -6.68
N ALA A 189 -6.19 23.49 -7.00
CA ALA A 189 -5.58 22.66 -5.99
C ALA A 189 -4.36 23.35 -5.38
N GLN A 190 -4.25 23.23 -4.06
CA GLN A 190 -3.13 23.78 -3.29
C GLN A 190 -2.23 22.63 -2.85
N ALA A 191 -0.94 22.75 -3.11
CA ALA A 191 0.05 21.82 -2.63
C ALA A 191 0.43 22.15 -1.18
N MET A 192 0.59 21.09 -0.38
CA MET A 192 1.08 21.17 0.99
C MET A 192 2.27 20.22 1.14
N THR A 193 3.26 20.63 1.91
CA THR A 193 4.38 19.74 2.25
C THR A 193 3.91 18.68 3.25
N MET A 194 4.28 17.43 3.00
CA MET A 194 4.05 16.35 3.97
C MET A 194 4.73 16.70 5.29
N PRO A 195 4.06 16.56 6.45
CA PRO A 195 4.70 16.70 7.74
C PRO A 195 5.91 15.77 7.83
N GLN A 196 7.00 16.26 8.39
CA GLN A 196 8.20 15.43 8.58
C GLN A 196 7.97 14.47 9.73
N ILE A 197 8.29 13.22 9.50
CA ILE A 197 8.33 12.17 10.51
C ILE A 197 9.66 12.32 11.28
N ASP A 198 9.63 12.10 12.59
CA ASP A 198 10.86 12.08 13.39
C ASP A 198 11.64 10.80 13.07
N GLU A 199 12.79 10.94 12.41
CA GLU A 199 13.69 9.84 12.01
C GLU A 199 14.18 9.00 13.21
N LYS A 200 14.07 9.52 14.42
CA LYS A 200 14.49 8.81 15.65
C LYS A 200 13.37 7.96 16.26
N ASP A 201 12.18 8.04 15.73
CA ASP A 201 11.04 7.27 16.25
C ASP A 201 11.11 5.82 15.77
N PRO A 202 11.27 4.85 16.67
CA PRO A 202 11.36 3.44 16.29
C PRO A 202 10.01 2.82 15.91
N ARG A 203 8.93 3.61 15.83
CA ARG A 203 7.60 3.09 15.50
C ARG A 203 7.53 2.68 14.04
N PRO A 204 6.89 1.55 13.73
CA PRO A 204 6.75 1.06 12.35
C PRO A 204 5.79 1.91 11.49
N PHE A 205 5.04 2.80 12.11
CA PHE A 205 4.13 3.73 11.43
C PHE A 205 3.89 4.96 12.29
N GLU A 206 3.51 6.04 11.65
CA GLU A 206 3.12 7.28 12.28
C GLU A 206 1.76 7.73 11.78
N VAL A 207 1.00 8.41 12.65
CA VAL A 207 -0.25 9.06 12.26
C VAL A 207 -0.05 10.57 12.36
N VAL A 208 -0.11 11.24 11.23
CA VAL A 208 -0.01 12.69 11.15
C VAL A 208 -1.40 13.29 10.92
N GLY A 209 -1.62 14.50 11.44
CA GLY A 209 -2.85 15.24 11.23
C GLY A 209 -2.67 16.34 10.18
N ILE A 210 -3.41 16.27 9.07
CA ILE A 210 -3.46 17.34 8.08
C ILE A 210 -4.51 18.35 8.52
N PRO A 211 -4.14 19.64 8.77
CA PRO A 211 -5.10 20.63 9.20
C PRO A 211 -6.03 21.05 8.05
N LEU A 212 -7.34 20.94 8.28
CA LEU A 212 -8.37 21.36 7.34
C LEU A 212 -9.27 22.42 7.99
N THR A 213 -9.65 23.43 7.21
CA THR A 213 -10.66 24.40 7.60
C THR A 213 -12.05 23.76 7.61
N PRO A 214 -13.06 24.33 8.30
CA PRO A 214 -14.43 23.86 8.18
C PRO A 214 -14.94 23.94 6.73
N GLY A 215 -15.65 22.91 6.28
CA GLY A 215 -16.22 22.84 4.94
C GLY A 215 -15.90 21.54 4.20
N TYR A 216 -16.13 21.56 2.90
CA TYR A 216 -15.85 20.41 2.02
C TYR A 216 -14.44 20.53 1.46
N HIS A 217 -13.72 19.44 1.49
CA HIS A 217 -12.37 19.35 0.94
C HIS A 217 -12.21 18.08 0.11
N VAL A 218 -11.48 18.19 -0.97
CA VAL A 218 -10.88 17.04 -1.68
C VAL A 218 -9.41 17.02 -1.29
N VAL A 219 -8.95 15.89 -0.78
CA VAL A 219 -7.56 15.73 -0.34
C VAL A 219 -6.96 14.53 -1.07
N GLU A 220 -5.81 14.73 -1.65
CA GLU A 220 -5.03 13.71 -2.36
C GLU A 220 -3.63 13.67 -1.81
N ILE A 221 -3.08 12.46 -1.68
CA ILE A 221 -1.67 12.23 -1.36
C ILE A 221 -1.08 11.37 -2.48
N THR A 222 0.00 11.85 -3.08
CA THR A 222 0.68 11.20 -4.20
C THR A 222 2.16 11.03 -3.93
#